data_c607ca938ca9e0b4bf8b651cf64d523f
#
_entry.id   c607ca938ca9e0b4bf8b651cf64d523f
#
_cell.length_a   1.000
_cell.length_b   1.000
_cell.length_c   1.000
_cell.angle_alpha   90.00
_cell.angle_beta   90.00
_cell.angle_gamma   90.00
#
_symmetry.space_group_name_H-M   'P 1'
#
loop_
_entity.id
_entity.type
_entity.pdbx_description
1 polymer ?
#
loop_
_entity_poly.entity_id
_entity_poly.type
_entity_poly.pdbx_seq_one_letter_code
_entity_poly.pdbx_strand_id
1 'polypeptide(L)' 'MKFIEVHLGSYVISHGYDKNNKEIIVKVPAEKFGKKLIEVSRIKSISEKYILTDYVDGRWIYWEYKEDFETIKNSLVK' A
#
# COMPACT_ATOMS: atom_id res chain seq x y z
N MET A 1 0.67 -16.22 -11.34
CA MET A 1 0.78 -15.00 -10.53
C MET A 1 0.27 -13.81 -11.30
N LYS A 2 -0.45 -12.94 -10.64
CA LYS A 2 -0.99 -11.75 -11.27
C LYS A 2 -0.40 -10.51 -10.61
N PHE A 3 0.05 -9.56 -11.43
CA PHE A 3 0.63 -8.31 -10.96
C PHE A 3 -0.14 -7.14 -11.54
N ILE A 4 -0.16 -6.02 -10.82
CA ILE A 4 -0.63 -4.75 -11.39
C ILE A 4 0.54 -3.77 -11.37
N GLU A 5 0.56 -2.89 -12.38
CA GLU A 5 1.56 -1.83 -12.45
C GLU A 5 0.94 -0.55 -11.90
N VAL A 6 1.62 0.05 -10.94
CA VAL A 6 1.15 1.28 -10.30
C VAL A 6 2.33 2.22 -10.08
N HIS A 7 2.02 3.49 -9.84
CA HIS A 7 3.03 4.47 -9.46
C HIS A 7 2.87 4.75 -7.98
N LEU A 8 3.86 4.36 -7.18
CA LEU A 8 3.83 4.50 -5.74
C LEU A 8 4.76 5.60 -5.27
N GLY A 9 4.29 6.37 -4.30
CA GLY A 9 5.06 7.45 -3.69
C GLY A 9 5.39 7.15 -2.24
N SER A 10 5.01 8.07 -1.36
CA SER A 10 5.25 7.89 0.08
C SER A 10 4.56 6.65 0.62
N TYR A 11 5.11 6.08 1.68
CA TYR A 11 4.46 4.95 2.31
C TYR A 11 4.59 5.02 3.83
N VAL A 12 3.72 4.27 4.49
CA VAL A 12 3.65 4.19 5.95
C VAL A 12 3.73 2.73 6.33
N ILE A 13 4.68 2.39 7.18
CA ILE A 13 4.82 1.04 7.70
C ILE A 13 4.15 0.97 9.06
N SER A 14 3.22 0.02 9.23
CA SER A 14 2.58 -0.22 10.51
C SER A 14 3.29 -1.38 11.20
N HIS A 15 3.78 -1.12 12.41
CA HIS A 15 4.46 -2.12 13.26
C HIS A 15 3.52 -2.71 14.30
N GLY A 16 2.22 -2.51 14.13
CA GLY A 16 1.24 -2.99 15.09
C GLY A 16 0.89 -1.93 16.12
N TYR A 17 0.49 -2.37 17.30
CA TYR A 17 0.01 -1.48 18.35
C TYR A 17 0.87 -1.61 19.60
N ASP A 18 1.06 -0.50 20.30
CA ASP A 18 1.76 -0.52 21.59
C ASP A 18 0.80 -0.93 22.71
N LYS A 19 1.32 -0.97 23.94
CA LYS A 19 0.52 -1.38 25.10
C LYS A 19 -0.63 -0.41 25.43
N ASN A 20 -0.61 0.79 24.86
CA ASN A 20 -1.66 1.78 25.02
C ASN A 20 -2.65 1.77 23.84
N ASN A 21 -2.60 0.74 23.01
CA ASN A 21 -3.46 0.57 21.84
C ASN A 21 -3.26 1.65 20.78
N LYS A 22 -2.07 2.24 20.73
CA LYS A 22 -1.73 3.20 19.68
C LYS A 22 -0.92 2.50 18.60
N GLU A 23 -1.30 2.73 17.35
CA GLU A 23 -0.58 2.14 16.22
C GLU A 23 0.82 2.73 16.11
N ILE A 24 1.80 1.85 16.01
CA ILE A 24 3.21 2.25 15.82
C ILE A 24 3.46 2.34 14.33
N ILE A 25 3.69 3.55 13.81
CA ILE A 25 3.88 3.74 12.38
C ILE A 25 5.19 4.48 12.10
N VAL A 26 5.76 4.15 10.94
CA VAL A 26 6.92 4.85 10.41
C VAL A 26 6.56 5.39 9.03
N LYS A 27 6.64 6.69 8.85
CA LYS A 27 6.35 7.34 7.57
C LYS A 27 7.63 7.50 6.78
N VAL A 28 7.59 7.05 5.51
CA VAL A 28 8.73 7.20 4.61
C VAL A 28 8.28 8.07 3.45
N PRO A 29 8.66 9.35 3.43
CA PRO A 29 8.25 10.25 2.36
C PRO A 29 9.02 9.96 1.07
N ALA A 30 8.39 10.28 -0.06
CA ALA A 30 9.03 10.19 -1.37
C ALA A 30 8.76 11.49 -2.12
N GLU A 31 9.76 11.96 -2.85
CA GLU A 31 9.62 13.21 -3.60
C GLU A 31 8.79 13.05 -4.86
N LYS A 32 8.76 11.85 -5.42
CA LYS A 32 8.00 11.59 -6.64
C LYS A 32 7.52 10.15 -6.66
N PHE A 33 6.54 9.90 -7.51
CA PHE A 33 6.01 8.55 -7.70
C PHE A 33 6.92 7.73 -8.60
N GLY A 34 7.10 6.46 -8.24
CA GLY A 34 7.89 5.53 -9.03
C GLY A 34 7.04 4.35 -9.47
N LYS A 35 7.32 3.84 -10.67
CA LYS A 35 6.60 2.69 -11.20
C LYS A 35 6.95 1.42 -10.42
N LYS A 36 5.95 0.62 -10.09
CA LYS A 36 6.15 -0.63 -9.36
C LYS A 36 5.12 -1.66 -9.78
N LEU A 37 5.52 -2.92 -9.75
CA LEU A 37 4.61 -4.05 -9.94
C LEU A 37 4.28 -4.63 -8.56
N ILE A 38 2.99 -4.79 -8.28
CA ILE A 38 2.55 -5.39 -7.03
C ILE A 38 1.82 -6.68 -7.34
N GLU A 39 2.18 -7.75 -6.63
CA GLU A 39 1.46 -9.01 -6.76
C GLU A 39 0.07 -8.84 -6.14
N VAL A 40 -0.96 -9.16 -6.90
CA VAL A 40 -2.35 -8.91 -6.49
C VAL A 40 -2.69 -9.64 -5.20
N SER A 41 -2.12 -10.83 -4.98
CA SER A 41 -2.40 -11.60 -3.77
C SER A 41 -1.90 -10.93 -2.49
N ARG A 42 -1.01 -9.96 -2.60
CA ARG A 42 -0.49 -9.23 -1.43
C ARG A 42 -1.33 -8.02 -1.05
N ILE A 43 -2.29 -7.65 -1.90
CA ILE A 43 -3.13 -6.49 -1.62
C ILE A 43 -4.25 -6.90 -0.66
N LYS A 44 -4.31 -6.22 0.48
CA LYS A 44 -5.31 -6.49 1.51
C LYS A 44 -6.49 -5.54 1.43
N SER A 45 -6.24 -4.29 1.05
CA SER A 45 -7.32 -3.34 0.83
C SER A 45 -6.81 -2.18 -0.02
N ILE A 46 -7.74 -1.43 -0.60
CA ILE A 46 -7.44 -0.24 -1.38
C ILE A 46 -8.41 0.85 -0.95
N SER A 47 -7.87 2.01 -0.62
CA SER A 47 -8.65 3.20 -0.37
C SER A 47 -8.36 4.22 -1.47
N GLU A 48 -8.96 5.39 -1.38
CA GLU A 48 -8.78 6.42 -2.41
C GLU A 48 -7.34 6.89 -2.56
N LYS A 49 -6.52 6.76 -1.51
CA LYS A 49 -5.15 7.22 -1.52
C LYS A 49 -4.12 6.12 -1.34
N TYR A 50 -4.50 5.00 -0.74
CA TYR A 50 -3.52 4.01 -0.29
C TYR A 50 -3.88 2.61 -0.73
N ILE A 51 -2.84 1.85 -1.05
CA ILE A 51 -2.93 0.39 -1.23
C ILE A 51 -2.28 -0.22 0.01
N LEU A 52 -3.03 -1.08 0.70
CA LEU A 52 -2.53 -1.78 1.88
C LEU A 52 -2.03 -3.16 1.48
N THR A 53 -0.76 -3.44 1.76
CA THR A 53 -0.17 -4.75 1.50
C THR A 53 0.42 -5.31 2.79
N ASP A 54 0.64 -6.62 2.80
CA ASP A 54 1.39 -7.23 3.90
C ASP A 54 2.88 -6.88 3.76
N TYR A 55 3.60 -7.02 4.86
CA TYR A 55 5.04 -6.77 4.92
C TYR A 55 5.67 -7.82 5.83
N VAL A 56 7.01 -7.82 5.89
CA VAL A 56 7.74 -8.84 6.66
C VAL A 56 7.37 -8.79 8.14
N ASP A 57 7.45 -9.93 8.79
CA ASP A 57 7.22 -10.07 10.24
C ASP A 57 5.83 -9.62 10.70
N GLY A 58 4.83 -9.88 9.88
CA GLY A 58 3.45 -9.57 10.25
C GLY A 58 3.10 -8.10 10.24
N ARG A 59 3.94 -7.28 9.65
CA ARG A 59 3.68 -5.85 9.54
C ARG A 59 2.83 -5.56 8.30
N TRP A 60 2.42 -4.30 8.19
CA TRP A 60 1.59 -3.82 7.08
C TRP A 60 2.21 -2.57 6.49
N ILE A 61 2.01 -2.35 5.17
CA ILE A 61 2.45 -1.14 4.49
C ILE A 61 1.27 -0.49 3.79
N TYR A 62 1.13 0.81 3.98
CA TYR A 62 0.19 1.65 3.22
C TYR A 62 0.99 2.40 2.17
N TRP A 63 0.71 2.12 0.90
CA TRP A 63 1.40 2.76 -0.22
C TRP A 63 0.52 3.83 -0.83
N GLU A 64 1.01 5.07 -0.90
CA GLU A 64 0.34 6.13 -1.64
C GLU A 64 0.52 5.87 -3.12
N TYR A 65 -0.55 5.90 -3.90
CA TYR A 65 -0.47 5.68 -5.33
C TYR A 65 -0.95 6.89 -6.10
N LYS A 66 -0.45 7.05 -7.34
CA LYS A 66 -0.75 8.20 -8.19
C LYS A 66 -2.05 8.05 -8.97
N GLU A 67 -2.36 6.83 -9.41
CA GLU A 67 -3.55 6.56 -10.20
C GLU A 67 -4.81 6.88 -9.40
N ASP A 68 -5.94 7.11 -10.08
CA ASP A 68 -7.18 7.28 -9.34
C ASP A 68 -7.72 5.93 -8.88
N PHE A 69 -8.60 5.97 -7.91
CA PHE A 69 -9.15 4.75 -7.30
C PHE A 69 -9.85 3.87 -8.32
N GLU A 70 -10.62 4.47 -9.24
CA GLU A 70 -11.37 3.69 -10.23
C GLU A 70 -10.44 2.94 -11.18
N THR A 71 -9.31 3.55 -11.53
CA THR A 71 -8.33 2.89 -12.40
C THR A 71 -7.77 1.64 -11.72
N ILE A 72 -7.40 1.75 -10.45
CA ILE A 72 -6.88 0.61 -9.69
C ILE A 72 -7.96 -0.45 -9.51
N LYS A 73 -9.15 -0.03 -9.13
CA LYS A 73 -10.29 -0.94 -8.93
C LYS A 73 -10.57 -1.75 -10.19
N ASN A 74 -10.60 -1.09 -11.35
CA ASN A 74 -10.88 -1.76 -12.62
C ASN A 74 -9.78 -2.72 -13.04
N SER A 75 -8.56 -2.52 -12.56
CA SER A 75 -7.46 -3.44 -12.81
C SER A 75 -7.59 -4.73 -12.00
N LEU A 76 -8.28 -4.67 -10.88
CA LEU A 76 -8.40 -5.78 -9.94
C LEU A 76 -9.70 -6.55 -10.09
N VAL A 77 -10.79 -5.85 -10.34
CA VAL A 77 -12.12 -6.45 -10.44
C VAL A 77 -12.42 -6.73 -11.89
N LYS A 78 -12.23 -7.98 -12.28
CA LYS A 78 -12.49 -8.40 -13.66
C LYS A 78 -13.40 -9.62 -13.69
#